data_1659295897476fc4ad5242d90aeb536a
#
_entry.id   1659295897476fc4ad5242d90aeb536a
#
_cell.length_a   1.000
_cell.length_b   1.000
_cell.length_c   1.000
_cell.angle_alpha   90.00
_cell.angle_beta   90.00
_cell.angle_gamma   90.00
#
_symmetry.space_group_name_H-M   'P 1'
#
loop_
_entity.id
_entity.type
_entity.pdbx_description
1 polymer ?
#
loop_
_entity_poly.entity_id
_entity_poly.type
_entity_poly.pdbx_seq_one_letter_code
_entity_poly.pdbx_strand_id
1 'polypeptide(L)'
;VAELRMGTKFHFTGFLKGDDVDHMYAISDVYVMPSVSEPFGIAPLEAVRHNTPVIISKQSGVAEVLNNAIKIDFWDVDAMADAIFGLLHYHSIARMFTELGADELKKLKWEHVAAKLVTVYEKTLAQRA
;
A
#
# COMPACT_ATOMS: atom_id res chain seq x y z
N VAL A 1 15.45 1.96 17.75
CA VAL A 1 15.02 3.27 18.30
C VAL A 1 15.80 3.60 19.57
N ALA A 2 15.84 2.70 20.56
CA ALA A 2 16.55 2.93 21.83
C ALA A 2 18.07 3.13 21.61
N GLU A 3 18.71 2.25 20.85
CA GLU A 3 20.14 2.32 20.54
C GLU A 3 20.54 3.63 19.87
N LEU A 4 19.68 4.13 18.96
CA LEU A 4 19.92 5.39 18.24
C LEU A 4 19.43 6.63 19.01
N ARG A 5 18.95 6.46 20.25
CA ARG A 5 18.39 7.54 21.10
C ARG A 5 17.32 8.38 20.39
N MET A 6 16.51 7.77 19.51
CA MET A 6 15.50 8.44 18.70
C MET A 6 14.08 8.29 19.29
N GLY A 7 13.94 7.90 20.55
CA GLY A 7 12.63 7.62 21.18
C GLY A 7 11.63 8.76 21.08
N THR A 8 12.08 10.01 21.13
CA THR A 8 11.20 11.19 21.01
C THR A 8 10.69 11.45 19.60
N LYS A 9 11.25 10.77 18.59
CA LYS A 9 10.85 10.89 17.17
C LYS A 9 9.93 9.74 16.73
N PHE A 10 9.65 8.80 17.62
CA PHE A 10 8.78 7.66 17.35
C PHE A 10 7.56 7.70 18.26
N HIS A 11 6.40 7.51 17.67
CA HIS A 11 5.15 7.39 18.37
C HIS A 11 4.51 6.03 18.08
N PHE A 12 4.32 5.24 19.14
CA PHE A 12 3.62 3.96 19.05
C PHE A 12 2.15 4.21 19.33
N THR A 13 1.33 4.21 18.30
CA THR A 13 -0.11 4.55 18.41
C THR A 13 -0.93 3.46 19.10
N GLY A 14 -0.39 2.24 19.19
CA GLY A 14 -1.20 1.09 19.56
C GLY A 14 -2.22 0.75 18.47
N PHE A 15 -3.31 0.10 18.85
CA PHE A 15 -4.34 -0.33 17.93
C PHE A 15 -5.36 0.79 17.69
N LEU A 16 -5.39 1.34 16.48
CA LEU A 16 -6.34 2.36 16.05
C LEU A 16 -7.57 1.71 15.38
N LYS A 17 -8.71 2.40 15.39
CA LYS A 17 -9.98 1.95 14.79
C LYS A 17 -10.74 3.12 14.16
N GLY A 18 -11.49 2.79 13.10
CA GLY A 18 -12.39 3.74 12.46
C GLY A 18 -11.69 5.03 12.04
N ASP A 19 -12.27 6.17 12.38
CA ASP A 19 -11.81 7.50 11.99
C ASP A 19 -10.37 7.81 12.41
N ASP A 20 -9.88 7.22 13.51
CA ASP A 20 -8.49 7.42 13.95
C ASP A 20 -7.48 6.85 12.94
N VAL A 21 -7.81 5.73 12.28
CA VAL A 21 -6.99 5.15 11.21
C VAL A 21 -6.97 6.09 10.00
N ASP A 22 -8.14 6.55 9.58
CA ASP A 22 -8.29 7.47 8.46
C ASP A 22 -7.54 8.79 8.70
N HIS A 23 -7.63 9.33 9.92
CA HIS A 23 -6.87 10.51 10.32
C HIS A 23 -5.35 10.28 10.26
N MET A 24 -4.87 9.13 10.74
CA MET A 24 -3.44 8.82 10.69
C MET A 24 -2.92 8.75 9.25
N TYR A 25 -3.66 8.13 8.34
CA TYR A 25 -3.27 8.17 6.93
C TYR A 25 -3.27 9.60 6.37
N ALA A 26 -4.33 10.36 6.64
CA ALA A 26 -4.50 11.72 6.10
C ALA A 26 -3.42 12.72 6.54
N ILE A 27 -2.83 12.53 7.73
CA ILE A 27 -1.73 13.39 8.23
C ILE A 27 -0.34 12.84 7.90
N SER A 28 -0.25 11.67 7.29
CA SER A 28 1.03 11.03 6.97
C SER A 28 1.54 11.48 5.61
N ASP A 29 2.83 11.82 5.54
CA ASP A 29 3.51 12.16 4.29
C ASP A 29 3.88 10.93 3.46
N VAL A 30 4.12 9.79 4.12
CA VAL A 30 4.49 8.51 3.49
C VAL A 30 3.99 7.35 4.35
N TYR A 31 3.41 6.35 3.72
CA TYR A 31 3.09 5.06 4.35
C TYR A 31 4.12 4.00 3.93
N VAL A 32 4.64 3.25 4.91
CA VAL A 32 5.65 2.21 4.65
C VAL A 32 5.18 0.87 5.21
N MET A 33 5.14 -0.16 4.36
CA MET A 33 4.80 -1.54 4.75
C MET A 33 5.93 -2.51 4.36
N PRO A 34 6.94 -2.70 5.23
CA PRO A 34 8.09 -3.58 4.96
C PRO A 34 7.79 -5.03 5.37
N SER A 35 6.65 -5.57 4.99
CA SER A 35 6.22 -6.91 5.40
C SER A 35 7.06 -7.99 4.73
N VAL A 36 7.52 -8.95 5.53
CA VAL A 36 8.23 -10.16 5.05
C VAL A 36 7.27 -11.07 4.29
N SER A 37 6.06 -11.21 4.80
CA SER A 37 4.97 -11.98 4.20
C SER A 37 3.65 -11.30 4.50
N GLU A 38 2.95 -10.89 3.47
CA GLU A 38 1.63 -10.27 3.56
C GLU A 38 0.77 -10.85 2.43
N PRO A 39 -0.25 -11.65 2.74
CA PRO A 39 -1.06 -12.33 1.73
C PRO A 39 -1.70 -11.38 0.72
N PHE A 40 -2.16 -10.20 1.18
CA PHE A 40 -2.64 -9.14 0.30
C PHE A 40 -2.14 -7.77 0.77
N GLY A 41 -2.63 -7.27 1.91
CA GLY A 41 -2.30 -5.96 2.48
C GLY A 41 -3.29 -4.88 2.03
N ILE A 42 -4.38 -4.68 2.80
CA ILE A 42 -5.38 -3.64 2.52
C ILE A 42 -4.85 -2.26 2.89
N ALA A 43 -4.04 -2.16 3.94
CA ALA A 43 -3.54 -0.91 4.49
C ALA A 43 -2.84 0.03 3.48
N PRO A 44 -2.02 -0.42 2.52
CA PRO A 44 -1.51 0.44 1.45
C PRO A 44 -2.61 1.05 0.57
N LEU A 45 -3.70 0.32 0.30
CA LEU A 45 -4.82 0.84 -0.49
C LEU A 45 -5.60 1.91 0.30
N GLU A 46 -5.74 1.73 1.61
CA GLU A 46 -6.32 2.73 2.51
C GLU A 46 -5.46 4.01 2.54
N ALA A 47 -4.14 3.87 2.65
CA ALA A 47 -3.22 5.01 2.61
C ALA A 47 -3.34 5.79 1.28
N VAL A 48 -3.35 5.11 0.13
CA VAL A 48 -3.54 5.74 -1.18
C VAL A 48 -4.90 6.45 -1.28
N ARG A 49 -5.97 5.88 -0.69
CA ARG A 49 -7.29 6.53 -0.63
C ARG A 49 -7.26 7.87 0.10
N HIS A 50 -6.35 8.03 1.05
CA HIS A 50 -6.12 9.27 1.80
C HIS A 50 -5.03 10.16 1.20
N ASN A 51 -4.64 9.93 -0.07
CA ASN A 51 -3.60 10.66 -0.78
C ASN A 51 -2.21 10.55 -0.14
N THR A 52 -1.94 9.44 0.53
CA THR A 52 -0.63 9.16 1.11
C THR A 52 0.15 8.23 0.18
N PRO A 53 1.33 8.64 -0.32
CA PRO A 53 2.16 7.79 -1.16
C PRO A 53 2.68 6.60 -0.35
N VAL A 54 2.82 5.45 -1.01
CA VAL A 54 3.12 4.19 -0.33
C VAL A 54 4.41 3.55 -0.81
N ILE A 55 5.16 3.03 0.14
CA ILE A 55 6.32 2.14 -0.06
C ILE A 55 5.93 0.78 0.48
N ILE A 56 5.98 -0.26 -0.34
CA ILE A 56 5.59 -1.61 0.02
C ILE A 56 6.69 -2.62 -0.31
N SER A 57 6.70 -3.72 0.41
CA SER A 57 7.59 -4.82 0.04
C SER A 57 7.10 -5.50 -1.24
N LYS A 58 8.04 -5.91 -2.09
CA LYS A 58 7.76 -6.70 -3.29
C LYS A 58 7.10 -8.05 -2.96
N GLN A 59 7.29 -8.54 -1.73
CA GLN A 59 6.78 -9.81 -1.24
C GLN A 59 5.33 -9.75 -0.76
N SER A 60 4.70 -8.58 -0.74
CA SER A 60 3.30 -8.42 -0.38
C SER A 60 2.38 -8.66 -1.57
N GLY A 61 1.22 -9.29 -1.34
CA GLY A 61 0.25 -9.56 -2.42
C GLY A 61 -0.31 -8.30 -3.06
N VAL A 62 -0.41 -7.19 -2.33
CA VAL A 62 -0.83 -5.89 -2.89
C VAL A 62 0.15 -5.37 -3.95
N ALA A 63 1.42 -5.80 -3.93
CA ALA A 63 2.40 -5.42 -4.94
C ALA A 63 2.05 -5.95 -6.34
N GLU A 64 1.21 -6.97 -6.46
CA GLU A 64 0.73 -7.49 -7.74
C GLU A 64 -0.35 -6.61 -8.37
N VAL A 65 -1.10 -5.88 -7.57
CA VAL A 65 -2.26 -5.11 -8.02
C VAL A 65 -2.07 -3.60 -7.98
N LEU A 66 -1.22 -3.08 -7.09
CA LEU A 66 -0.91 -1.67 -6.97
C LEU A 66 0.40 -1.37 -7.72
N ASN A 67 0.30 -0.83 -8.95
CA ASN A 67 1.48 -0.53 -9.76
C ASN A 67 2.11 0.81 -9.40
N ASN A 68 1.31 1.76 -8.97
CA ASN A 68 1.74 3.10 -8.58
C ASN A 68 2.11 3.16 -7.10
N ALA A 69 3.07 2.32 -6.71
CA ALA A 69 3.70 2.27 -5.40
C ALA A 69 5.20 2.06 -5.57
N ILE A 70 6.01 2.53 -4.65
CA ILE A 70 7.42 2.18 -4.62
C ILE A 70 7.54 0.77 -4.02
N LYS A 71 8.14 -0.15 -4.76
CA LYS A 71 8.27 -1.57 -4.39
C LYS A 71 9.72 -1.91 -4.10
N ILE A 72 10.01 -2.30 -2.87
CA ILE A 72 11.37 -2.55 -2.37
C ILE A 72 11.40 -3.93 -1.71
N ASP A 73 12.52 -4.61 -1.78
CA ASP A 73 12.70 -5.84 -1.02
C ASP A 73 12.73 -5.52 0.49
N PHE A 74 12.01 -6.29 1.31
CA PHE A 74 11.84 -5.97 2.75
C PHE A 74 13.16 -5.89 3.52
N TRP A 75 14.21 -6.55 3.02
CA TRP A 75 15.57 -6.54 3.63
C TRP A 75 16.44 -5.38 3.17
N ASP A 76 16.06 -4.68 2.10
CA ASP A 76 16.84 -3.58 1.55
C ASP A 76 16.52 -2.27 2.28
N VAL A 77 17.13 -2.14 3.46
CA VAL A 77 16.90 -1.01 4.36
C VAL A 77 17.39 0.30 3.75
N ASP A 78 18.49 0.26 2.99
CA ASP A 78 19.07 1.46 2.37
C ASP A 78 18.16 1.98 1.24
N ALA A 79 17.71 1.10 0.35
CA ALA A 79 16.74 1.48 -0.69
C ALA A 79 15.41 2.01 -0.09
N MET A 80 14.99 1.45 1.04
CA MET A 80 13.79 1.92 1.74
C MET A 80 13.99 3.32 2.32
N ALA A 81 15.14 3.59 2.93
CA ALA A 81 15.50 4.91 3.45
C ALA A 81 15.59 5.95 2.32
N ASP A 82 16.21 5.60 1.20
CA ASP A 82 16.32 6.45 0.02
C ASP A 82 14.93 6.77 -0.58
N ALA A 83 14.04 5.79 -0.64
CA ALA A 83 12.68 5.98 -1.13
C ALA A 83 11.86 6.91 -0.21
N ILE A 84 11.95 6.73 1.11
CA ILE A 84 11.31 7.62 2.09
C ILE A 84 11.85 9.04 1.91
N PHE A 85 13.17 9.19 1.86
CA PHE A 85 13.80 10.50 1.65
C PHE A 85 13.34 11.14 0.33
N GLY A 86 13.30 10.36 -0.74
CA GLY A 86 12.85 10.82 -2.05
C GLY A 86 11.43 11.34 -2.05
N LEU A 87 10.48 10.62 -1.45
CA LEU A 87 9.07 11.04 -1.35
C LEU A 87 8.90 12.29 -0.48
N LEU A 88 9.65 12.40 0.62
CA LEU A 88 9.59 13.57 1.50
C LEU A 88 10.24 14.82 0.87
N HIS A 89 11.25 14.65 0.03
CA HIS A 89 12.02 15.75 -0.55
C HIS A 89 11.47 16.24 -1.90
N TYR A 90 10.94 15.32 -2.71
CA TYR A 90 10.44 15.62 -4.06
C TYR A 90 8.92 15.52 -4.11
N HIS A 91 8.24 16.56 -3.64
CA HIS A 91 6.76 16.62 -3.57
C HIS A 91 6.06 16.34 -4.90
N SER A 92 6.69 16.67 -6.04
CA SER A 92 6.14 16.33 -7.36
C SER A 92 6.08 14.83 -7.61
N ILE A 93 7.07 14.08 -7.12
CA ILE A 93 7.09 12.60 -7.20
C ILE A 93 6.02 12.03 -6.29
N ALA A 94 5.97 12.48 -5.03
CA ALA A 94 4.94 12.03 -4.08
C ALA A 94 3.53 12.24 -4.65
N ARG A 95 3.25 13.44 -5.19
CA ARG A 95 1.96 13.77 -5.81
C ARG A 95 1.66 12.88 -7.02
N MET A 96 2.63 12.62 -7.88
CA MET A 96 2.45 11.71 -9.01
C MET A 96 1.99 10.31 -8.54
N PHE A 97 2.64 9.75 -7.52
CA PHE A 97 2.25 8.45 -6.97
C PHE A 97 0.85 8.46 -6.37
N THR A 98 0.45 9.52 -5.67
CA THR A 98 -0.91 9.62 -5.10
C THR A 98 -1.98 9.79 -6.17
N GLU A 99 -1.76 10.62 -7.18
CA GLU A 99 -2.72 10.83 -8.29
C GLU A 99 -2.90 9.54 -9.11
N LEU A 100 -1.80 8.92 -9.54
CA LEU A 100 -1.86 7.67 -10.30
C LEU A 100 -2.39 6.50 -9.47
N GLY A 101 -2.03 6.42 -8.19
CA GLY A 101 -2.55 5.42 -7.26
C GLY A 101 -4.05 5.56 -7.05
N ALA A 102 -4.56 6.78 -6.88
CA ALA A 102 -5.99 7.04 -6.76
C ALA A 102 -6.78 6.59 -8.00
N ASP A 103 -6.22 6.80 -9.20
CA ASP A 103 -6.84 6.33 -10.44
C ASP A 103 -6.80 4.79 -10.56
N GLU A 104 -5.78 4.17 -10.02
CA GLU A 104 -5.65 2.72 -9.96
C GLU A 104 -6.69 2.10 -9.00
N LEU A 105 -6.90 2.71 -7.83
CA LEU A 105 -7.92 2.28 -6.87
C LEU A 105 -9.34 2.27 -7.46
N LYS A 106 -9.68 3.21 -8.34
CA LYS A 106 -10.98 3.26 -9.02
C LYS A 106 -11.28 2.01 -9.83
N LYS A 107 -10.24 1.27 -10.24
CA LYS A 107 -10.32 0.03 -11.04
C LYS A 107 -10.43 -1.22 -10.16
N LEU A 108 -10.02 -1.14 -8.89
CA LEU A 108 -10.08 -2.23 -7.93
C LEU A 108 -11.48 -2.29 -7.30
N LYS A 109 -12.44 -2.85 -8.04
CA LYS A 109 -13.84 -2.98 -7.62
C LYS A 109 -14.22 -4.44 -7.46
N TRP A 110 -15.01 -4.73 -6.44
CA TRP A 110 -15.56 -6.07 -6.18
C TRP A 110 -16.38 -6.61 -7.34
N GLU A 111 -17.09 -5.73 -8.07
CA GLU A 111 -17.88 -6.09 -9.24
C GLU A 111 -17.01 -6.72 -10.33
N HIS A 112 -15.79 -6.22 -10.54
CA HIS A 112 -14.87 -6.79 -11.52
C HIS A 112 -14.35 -8.18 -11.09
N VAL A 113 -14.12 -8.39 -9.80
CA VAL A 113 -13.72 -9.69 -9.25
C VAL A 113 -14.86 -10.68 -9.38
N ALA A 114 -16.09 -10.28 -9.02
CA ALA A 114 -17.29 -11.11 -9.15
C ALA A 114 -17.54 -11.53 -10.61
N ALA A 115 -17.41 -10.61 -11.56
CA ALA A 115 -17.58 -10.91 -12.99
C ALA A 115 -16.54 -11.94 -13.48
N LYS A 116 -15.28 -11.84 -13.02
CA LYS A 116 -14.26 -12.85 -13.34
C LYS A 116 -14.61 -14.23 -12.77
N LEU A 117 -15.11 -14.30 -11.54
CA LEU A 117 -15.55 -15.55 -10.92
C LEU A 117 -16.70 -16.20 -11.69
N VAL A 118 -17.71 -15.42 -12.07
CA VAL A 118 -18.84 -15.91 -12.90
C VAL A 118 -18.30 -16.52 -14.19
N THR A 119 -17.40 -15.85 -14.87
CA THR A 119 -16.80 -16.37 -16.11
C THR A 119 -16.07 -17.71 -15.91
N VAL A 120 -15.37 -17.87 -14.76
CA VAL A 120 -14.70 -19.13 -14.43
C VAL A 120 -15.73 -20.25 -14.19
N TYR A 121 -16.81 -19.96 -13.47
CA TYR A 121 -17.88 -20.93 -13.22
C TYR A 121 -18.57 -21.39 -14.51
N GLU A 122 -18.90 -20.44 -15.39
CA GLU A 122 -19.52 -20.75 -16.69
C GLU A 122 -18.62 -21.63 -17.55
N LYS A 123 -17.33 -21.32 -17.65
CA LYS A 123 -16.34 -22.15 -18.37
C LYS A 123 -16.24 -23.56 -17.80
N THR A 124 -16.23 -23.68 -16.46
CA THR A 124 -16.11 -24.97 -15.80
C THR A 124 -17.35 -25.84 -16.01
N LEU A 125 -18.55 -25.24 -15.99
CA LEU A 125 -19.79 -25.92 -16.28
C LEU A 125 -19.85 -26.39 -17.74
N ALA A 126 -19.45 -25.54 -18.68
CA ALA A 126 -19.42 -25.89 -20.11
C ALA A 126 -18.45 -27.03 -20.45
N GLN A 127 -17.39 -27.23 -19.67
CA GLN A 127 -16.45 -28.34 -19.86
C GLN A 127 -16.94 -29.68 -19.30
N ARG A 128 -18.03 -29.67 -18.48
CA ARG A 128 -18.62 -30.87 -17.90
C ARG A 128 -19.88 -31.35 -18.62
N ALA A 129 -20.39 -30.57 -19.57
CA ALA A 129 -21.49 -30.89 -20.42
C ALA A 129 -21.01 -31.58 -21.71
#